data_d332cc72458f7bb195f0f0d2a74c83f5
#
_entry.id   d332cc72458f7bb195f0f0d2a74c83f5
#
_cell.length_a   1.000
_cell.length_b   1.000
_cell.length_c   1.000
_cell.angle_alpha   90.00
_cell.angle_beta   90.00
_cell.angle_gamma   90.00
#
_symmetry.space_group_name_H-M   'P 1'
#
loop_
_entity.id
_entity.type
_entity.pdbx_description
1 polymer ?
#
loop_
_entity_poly.entity_id
_entity_poly.type
_entity_poly.pdbx_seq_one_letter_code
_entity_poly.pdbx_strand_id
1 'polypeptide(L)'
;MLKNEYLKSVLADLERRSGNEPEFLQAVTEVLESLEPVIESDPKYEKNGVIERIVEPERAILFRVSWVDDNGKVQVNRGYRVQFNSAIGPYKGGLRLHPSVNLSVIKFLGFEQIFKNSLTGLPIGGGKGGSDFDPKGKSDGEIMRFCQSFMTELAKHIGADTDVPAGDIGVGGREIGYMFGQYKRLRNEYTGVLTGKGLTYGGSLARTEATGYGLCYYTEEMLKCMKNDSFKDKTVVISGSGNVAIYANEKATALGAKVVAMSDSNGYIYDENGIDLAVVKQIKEVERGRIKEYAARVKGAKYVEGCRGIWSVKCDIALPCATQNELNGEEAAMLIKNGVIAVAEGANMPSTPEAIEAFQKAGVLFGPAKAANAGGVATSALEMSQNSMRYSWTFEEVDEKLKNIMTGIFHNSYNAAEKYGMKGNLVAGANIAGFEKVATAMIAQGIAY
;
A
#
# COMPACT_ATOMS: atom_id res chain seq x y z
N MET A 1 -15.38 19.51 -1.42
CA MET A 1 -15.54 20.47 -0.29
C MET A 1 -16.65 19.99 0.62
N LEU A 2 -16.37 19.72 1.88
CA LEU A 2 -17.31 19.20 2.89
C LEU A 2 -18.55 20.09 3.03
N LYS A 3 -19.73 19.47 3.08
CA LYS A 3 -21.02 20.17 3.28
C LYS A 3 -21.59 19.90 4.66
N ASN A 4 -21.39 18.69 5.19
CA ASN A 4 -21.91 18.25 6.48
C ASN A 4 -21.28 19.04 7.64
N GLU A 5 -22.11 19.68 8.47
CA GLU A 5 -21.64 20.58 9.54
C GLU A 5 -20.89 19.87 10.67
N TYR A 6 -21.27 18.63 10.98
CA TYR A 6 -20.55 17.81 11.97
C TYR A 6 -19.11 17.52 11.49
N LEU A 7 -18.95 17.06 10.23
CA LEU A 7 -17.63 16.79 9.66
C LEU A 7 -16.77 18.04 9.56
N LYS A 8 -17.38 19.18 9.21
CA LYS A 8 -16.67 20.49 9.22
C LYS A 8 -16.16 20.85 10.61
N SER A 9 -16.99 20.65 11.62
CA SER A 9 -16.64 20.92 13.02
C SER A 9 -15.46 20.06 13.48
N VAL A 10 -15.46 18.76 13.17
CA VAL A 10 -14.35 17.86 13.51
C VAL A 10 -13.07 18.25 12.76
N LEU A 11 -13.17 18.56 11.46
CA LEU A 11 -12.01 18.98 10.68
C LEU A 11 -11.42 20.29 11.20
N ALA A 12 -12.24 21.29 11.53
CA ALA A 12 -11.79 22.57 12.09
C ALA A 12 -11.09 22.40 13.45
N ASP A 13 -11.61 21.50 14.31
CA ASP A 13 -10.91 21.18 15.57
C ASP A 13 -9.58 20.45 15.33
N LEU A 14 -9.51 19.55 14.35
CA LEU A 14 -8.29 18.88 13.98
C LEU A 14 -7.26 19.85 13.40
N GLU A 15 -7.66 20.77 12.51
CA GLU A 15 -6.80 21.82 11.97
C GLU A 15 -6.21 22.71 13.08
N ARG A 16 -7.00 23.06 14.09
CA ARG A 16 -6.53 23.81 15.25
C ARG A 16 -5.45 23.08 16.05
N ARG A 17 -5.56 21.74 16.18
CA ARG A 17 -4.62 20.91 16.95
C ARG A 17 -3.41 20.44 16.15
N SER A 18 -3.57 20.20 14.86
CA SER A 18 -2.60 19.56 13.96
C SER A 18 -2.25 20.44 12.74
N GLY A 19 -2.38 21.77 12.83
CA GLY A 19 -2.15 22.69 11.71
C GLY A 19 -0.73 22.68 11.14
N ASN A 20 0.23 22.09 11.84
CA ASN A 20 1.61 21.88 11.39
C ASN A 20 1.83 20.48 10.77
N GLU A 21 0.77 19.73 10.49
CA GLU A 21 0.79 18.37 9.94
C GLU A 21 0.04 18.30 8.59
N PRO A 22 0.53 18.97 7.53
CA PRO A 22 -0.23 19.18 6.29
C PRO A 22 -0.57 17.88 5.55
N GLU A 23 0.32 16.89 5.51
CA GLU A 23 0.07 15.62 4.84
C GLU A 23 -1.04 14.84 5.55
N PHE A 24 -1.05 14.89 6.88
CA PHE A 24 -2.09 14.24 7.66
C PHE A 24 -3.46 14.92 7.49
N LEU A 25 -3.52 16.25 7.56
CA LEU A 25 -4.75 17.01 7.35
C LEU A 25 -5.36 16.79 5.97
N GLN A 26 -4.52 16.74 4.94
CA GLN A 26 -4.98 16.44 3.58
C GLN A 26 -5.64 15.06 3.50
N ALA A 27 -5.00 14.03 4.03
CA ALA A 27 -5.55 12.66 4.00
C ALA A 27 -6.87 12.54 4.76
N VAL A 28 -6.98 13.20 5.92
CA VAL A 28 -8.24 13.23 6.68
C VAL A 28 -9.34 13.90 5.87
N THR A 29 -9.06 15.05 5.27
CA THR A 29 -10.04 15.81 4.46
C THR A 29 -10.59 14.96 3.32
N GLU A 30 -9.71 14.31 2.56
CA GLU A 30 -10.08 13.47 1.42
C GLU A 30 -10.97 12.27 1.84
N VAL A 31 -10.67 11.66 2.98
CA VAL A 31 -11.49 10.55 3.50
C VAL A 31 -12.84 11.07 3.99
N LEU A 32 -12.87 12.17 4.75
CA LEU A 32 -14.13 12.74 5.28
C LEU A 32 -15.08 13.16 4.16
N GLU A 33 -14.59 13.69 3.04
CA GLU A 33 -15.42 13.99 1.88
C GLU A 33 -16.14 12.76 1.32
N SER A 34 -15.51 11.60 1.36
CA SER A 34 -16.12 10.32 0.95
C SER A 34 -17.16 9.81 1.94
N LEU A 35 -17.09 10.21 3.21
CA LEU A 35 -17.93 9.70 4.28
C LEU A 35 -19.23 10.53 4.50
N GLU A 36 -19.39 11.69 3.85
CA GLU A 36 -20.60 12.53 4.02
C GLU A 36 -21.89 11.74 3.92
N PRO A 37 -22.16 10.94 2.84
CA PRO A 37 -23.43 10.21 2.74
C PRO A 37 -23.62 9.17 3.84
N VAL A 38 -22.53 8.62 4.38
CA VAL A 38 -22.60 7.63 5.48
C VAL A 38 -23.01 8.31 6.77
N ILE A 39 -22.38 9.44 7.09
CA ILE A 39 -22.67 10.20 8.31
C ILE A 39 -24.09 10.77 8.29
N GLU A 40 -24.56 11.25 7.15
CA GLU A 40 -25.93 11.75 6.97
C GLU A 40 -26.99 10.64 7.10
N SER A 41 -26.64 9.41 6.76
CA SER A 41 -27.58 8.28 6.78
C SER A 41 -27.90 7.76 8.18
N ASP A 42 -27.02 7.98 9.17
CA ASP A 42 -27.19 7.39 10.50
C ASP A 42 -26.51 8.24 11.60
N PRO A 43 -27.31 8.85 12.49
CA PRO A 43 -26.81 9.71 13.57
C PRO A 43 -26.00 8.97 14.63
N LYS A 44 -25.90 7.64 14.57
CA LYS A 44 -25.13 6.84 15.53
C LYS A 44 -23.63 7.21 15.49
N TYR A 45 -23.10 7.59 14.34
CA TYR A 45 -21.68 7.92 14.19
C TYR A 45 -21.31 9.20 14.96
N GLU A 46 -22.11 10.26 14.82
CA GLU A 46 -21.98 11.50 15.58
C GLU A 46 -22.22 11.26 17.08
N LYS A 47 -23.33 10.58 17.42
CA LYS A 47 -23.68 10.29 18.82
C LYS A 47 -22.59 9.55 19.60
N ASN A 48 -21.81 8.71 18.92
CA ASN A 48 -20.71 7.94 19.52
C ASN A 48 -19.33 8.59 19.32
N GLY A 49 -19.24 9.82 18.77
CA GLY A 49 -17.99 10.52 18.52
C GLY A 49 -17.01 9.70 17.66
N VAL A 50 -17.52 8.99 16.65
CA VAL A 50 -16.72 8.05 15.88
C VAL A 50 -15.68 8.78 15.03
N ILE A 51 -16.05 9.91 14.44
CA ILE A 51 -15.13 10.67 13.57
C ILE A 51 -14.02 11.31 14.41
N GLU A 52 -14.35 11.93 15.54
CA GLU A 52 -13.36 12.52 16.46
C GLU A 52 -12.32 11.47 16.92
N ARG A 53 -12.78 10.26 17.16
CA ARG A 53 -11.94 9.15 17.63
C ARG A 53 -11.11 8.52 16.51
N ILE A 54 -11.64 8.42 15.29
CA ILE A 54 -10.93 7.77 14.18
C ILE A 54 -9.86 8.68 13.55
N VAL A 55 -9.99 10.02 13.67
CA VAL A 55 -9.01 10.97 13.20
C VAL A 55 -7.91 11.28 14.24
N GLU A 56 -8.04 10.76 15.46
CA GLU A 56 -7.02 10.89 16.50
C GLU A 56 -6.33 9.53 16.72
N PRO A 57 -5.00 9.42 16.61
CA PRO A 57 -4.32 8.16 16.89
C PRO A 57 -4.43 7.76 18.37
N GLU A 58 -4.60 6.47 18.64
CA GLU A 58 -4.62 5.97 20.01
C GLU A 58 -3.30 6.24 20.74
N ARG A 59 -2.16 6.20 20.01
CA ARG A 59 -0.83 6.59 20.52
C ARG A 59 0.08 7.05 19.40
N ALA A 60 0.90 8.08 19.68
CA ALA A 60 2.03 8.48 18.88
C ALA A 60 3.30 8.39 19.75
N ILE A 61 4.26 7.58 19.33
CA ILE A 61 5.50 7.31 20.06
C ILE A 61 6.65 7.92 19.25
N LEU A 62 7.38 8.83 19.88
CA LEU A 62 8.59 9.46 19.35
C LEU A 62 9.76 9.05 20.24
N PHE A 63 10.85 8.59 19.63
CA PHE A 63 12.04 8.19 20.37
C PHE A 63 13.33 8.54 19.63
N ARG A 64 14.42 8.67 20.39
CA ARG A 64 15.76 8.90 19.87
C ARG A 64 16.39 7.57 19.44
N VAL A 65 17.02 7.57 18.28
CA VAL A 65 17.81 6.44 17.77
C VAL A 65 19.27 6.88 17.64
N SER A 66 20.12 6.44 18.56
CA SER A 66 21.56 6.75 18.54
C SER A 66 22.32 5.53 18.03
N TRP A 67 23.22 5.72 17.07
CA TRP A 67 24.02 4.67 16.49
C TRP A 67 25.39 5.20 16.07
N VAL A 68 26.33 4.32 15.75
CA VAL A 68 27.71 4.70 15.38
C VAL A 68 27.97 4.30 13.94
N ASP A 69 28.46 5.22 13.13
CA ASP A 69 28.84 4.96 11.73
C ASP A 69 30.16 4.18 11.62
N ASP A 70 30.57 3.85 10.41
CA ASP A 70 31.78 3.08 10.16
C ASP A 70 33.07 3.87 10.48
N ASN A 71 32.99 5.19 10.65
CA ASN A 71 34.09 6.05 11.07
C ASN A 71 34.16 6.23 12.60
N GLY A 72 33.30 5.54 13.35
CA GLY A 72 33.22 5.67 14.81
C GLY A 72 32.49 6.92 15.31
N LYS A 73 31.84 7.68 14.43
CA LYS A 73 31.09 8.87 14.80
C LYS A 73 29.69 8.53 15.23
N VAL A 74 29.26 9.14 16.34
CA VAL A 74 27.87 9.02 16.84
C VAL A 74 26.91 9.76 15.92
N GLN A 75 25.88 9.09 15.50
CA GLN A 75 24.76 9.60 14.70
C GLN A 75 23.48 9.53 15.54
N VAL A 76 22.55 10.47 15.30
CA VAL A 76 21.26 10.53 16.00
C VAL A 76 20.15 10.76 15.00
N ASN A 77 19.17 9.88 15.02
CA ASN A 77 17.94 9.97 14.24
C ASN A 77 16.71 9.97 15.15
N ARG A 78 15.55 10.32 14.59
CA ARG A 78 14.24 10.22 15.23
C ARG A 78 13.54 8.96 14.77
N GLY A 79 13.03 8.19 15.72
CA GLY A 79 12.16 7.06 15.46
C GLY A 79 10.70 7.41 15.79
N TYR A 80 9.77 6.88 15.00
CA TYR A 80 8.34 7.10 15.15
C TYR A 80 7.57 5.79 15.08
N ARG A 81 6.55 5.63 15.91
CA ARG A 81 5.49 4.65 15.74
C ARG A 81 4.15 5.28 16.11
N VAL A 82 3.23 5.32 15.16
CA VAL A 82 1.84 5.73 15.38
C VAL A 82 0.99 4.47 15.39
N GLN A 83 0.43 4.18 16.55
CA GLN A 83 -0.57 3.15 16.81
C GLN A 83 -1.92 3.84 16.66
N PHE A 84 -2.50 3.74 15.45
CA PHE A 84 -3.57 4.63 15.08
C PHE A 84 -4.94 4.15 15.56
N ASN A 85 -5.29 2.90 15.24
CA ASN A 85 -6.60 2.33 15.62
C ASN A 85 -6.49 0.80 15.75
N SER A 86 -6.94 0.28 16.88
CA SER A 86 -6.91 -1.15 17.20
C SER A 86 -8.29 -1.80 17.26
N ALA A 87 -9.35 -1.11 16.84
CA ALA A 87 -10.73 -1.61 17.00
C ALA A 87 -10.98 -2.98 16.34
N ILE A 88 -10.26 -3.30 15.26
CA ILE A 88 -10.46 -4.55 14.53
C ILE A 88 -9.28 -5.54 14.64
N GLY A 89 -8.26 -5.23 15.42
CA GLY A 89 -7.11 -6.10 15.65
C GLY A 89 -5.84 -5.35 16.02
N PRO A 90 -4.71 -6.05 16.20
CA PRO A 90 -3.42 -5.45 16.49
C PRO A 90 -3.05 -4.37 15.46
N TYR A 91 -2.38 -3.31 15.90
CA TYR A 91 -1.89 -2.31 14.97
C TYR A 91 -0.99 -2.96 13.92
N LYS A 92 -1.19 -2.62 12.64
CA LYS A 92 -0.45 -3.21 11.53
C LYS A 92 -0.07 -2.14 10.51
N GLY A 93 1.20 -2.11 10.15
CA GLY A 93 1.68 -1.24 9.08
C GLY A 93 3.20 -1.13 9.06
N GLY A 94 3.73 -0.72 7.90
CA GLY A 94 5.16 -0.70 7.60
C GLY A 94 5.98 0.31 8.40
N LEU A 95 7.29 0.09 8.39
CA LEU A 95 8.31 1.04 8.85
C LEU A 95 8.97 1.66 7.62
N ARG A 96 9.04 2.98 7.56
CA ARG A 96 9.68 3.73 6.49
C ARG A 96 11.00 4.32 6.95
N LEU A 97 12.09 4.05 6.23
CA LEU A 97 13.38 4.68 6.45
C LEU A 97 13.69 5.61 5.27
N HIS A 98 13.50 6.91 5.50
CA HIS A 98 13.72 7.94 4.49
C HIS A 98 13.88 9.31 5.13
N PRO A 99 14.75 10.21 4.61
CA PRO A 99 14.98 11.54 5.18
C PRO A 99 13.72 12.42 5.33
N SER A 100 12.69 12.19 4.51
CA SER A 100 11.43 12.93 4.57
C SER A 100 10.49 12.49 5.70
N VAL A 101 10.84 11.46 6.46
CA VAL A 101 9.97 10.94 7.53
C VAL A 101 9.90 11.94 8.69
N ASN A 102 8.68 12.32 9.01
CA ASN A 102 8.32 13.14 10.16
C ASN A 102 6.98 12.66 10.74
N LEU A 103 6.51 13.26 11.82
CA LEU A 103 5.28 12.81 12.48
C LEU A 103 4.04 12.98 11.58
N SER A 104 3.92 14.06 10.80
CA SER A 104 2.82 14.30 9.88
C SER A 104 2.72 13.19 8.83
N VAL A 105 3.85 12.82 8.21
CA VAL A 105 3.92 11.72 7.22
C VAL A 105 3.52 10.38 7.86
N ILE A 106 3.98 10.09 9.08
CA ILE A 106 3.66 8.83 9.75
C ILE A 106 2.18 8.80 10.21
N LYS A 107 1.62 9.91 10.67
CA LYS A 107 0.18 10.03 10.98
C LYS A 107 -0.67 9.85 9.73
N PHE A 108 -0.33 10.53 8.64
CA PHE A 108 -0.96 10.35 7.34
C PHE A 108 -1.03 8.88 6.93
N LEU A 109 0.13 8.23 6.89
CA LEU A 109 0.23 6.84 6.47
C LEU A 109 -0.47 5.87 7.44
N GLY A 110 -0.45 6.18 8.74
CA GLY A 110 -1.14 5.40 9.76
C GLY A 110 -2.67 5.51 9.65
N PHE A 111 -3.18 6.69 9.37
CA PHE A 111 -4.60 6.94 9.13
C PHE A 111 -5.11 6.17 7.90
N GLU A 112 -4.41 6.31 6.77
CA GLU A 112 -4.73 5.56 5.54
C GLU A 112 -4.69 4.04 5.77
N GLN A 113 -3.79 3.58 6.63
CA GLN A 113 -3.63 2.16 6.93
C GLN A 113 -4.84 1.55 7.65
N ILE A 114 -5.62 2.36 8.41
CA ILE A 114 -6.87 1.91 9.05
C ILE A 114 -7.82 1.35 7.99
N PHE A 115 -8.09 2.13 6.96
CA PHE A 115 -9.04 1.78 5.90
C PHE A 115 -8.54 0.65 5.02
N LYS A 116 -7.26 0.72 4.63
CA LYS A 116 -6.62 -0.33 3.82
C LYS A 116 -6.66 -1.69 4.51
N ASN A 117 -6.30 -1.76 5.78
CA ASN A 117 -6.31 -3.00 6.55
C ASN A 117 -7.72 -3.54 6.75
N SER A 118 -8.67 -2.65 7.05
CA SER A 118 -10.08 -3.00 7.22
C SER A 118 -10.68 -3.68 5.99
N LEU A 119 -10.32 -3.23 4.79
CA LEU A 119 -10.78 -3.81 3.53
C LEU A 119 -10.40 -5.28 3.36
N THR A 120 -9.27 -5.71 3.91
CA THR A 120 -8.81 -7.11 3.79
C THR A 120 -9.76 -8.12 4.44
N GLY A 121 -10.66 -7.67 5.32
CA GLY A 121 -11.52 -8.55 6.12
C GLY A 121 -10.82 -9.21 7.30
N LEU A 122 -9.48 -9.12 7.37
CA LEU A 122 -8.66 -9.76 8.40
C LEU A 122 -8.61 -8.94 9.70
N PRO A 123 -8.33 -9.57 10.86
CA PRO A 123 -8.33 -8.90 12.17
C PRO A 123 -7.00 -8.15 12.40
N ILE A 124 -6.78 -7.06 11.68
CA ILE A 124 -5.62 -6.18 11.78
C ILE A 124 -6.05 -4.72 11.82
N GLY A 125 -5.57 -3.98 12.82
CA GLY A 125 -5.79 -2.56 12.98
C GLY A 125 -4.84 -1.71 12.12
N GLY A 126 -4.84 -0.40 12.34
CA GLY A 126 -4.00 0.56 11.61
C GLY A 126 -2.83 1.08 12.44
N GLY A 127 -1.65 1.06 11.87
CA GLY A 127 -0.45 1.66 12.45
C GLY A 127 0.61 1.95 11.40
N LYS A 128 1.55 2.81 11.72
CA LYS A 128 2.68 3.16 10.86
C LYS A 128 3.87 3.61 11.69
N GLY A 129 5.08 3.43 11.14
CA GLY A 129 6.28 3.91 11.81
C GLY A 129 7.41 4.21 10.83
N GLY A 130 8.53 4.59 11.36
CA GLY A 130 9.72 4.87 10.57
C GLY A 130 10.72 5.79 11.25
N SER A 131 11.67 6.26 10.47
CA SER A 131 12.72 7.19 10.89
C SER A 131 13.19 8.05 9.74
N ASP A 132 13.72 9.23 10.07
CA ASP A 132 14.43 10.12 9.14
C ASP A 132 15.82 9.59 8.71
N PHE A 133 16.16 8.37 9.08
CA PHE A 133 17.38 7.69 8.64
C PHE A 133 17.36 7.41 7.13
N ASP A 134 18.44 7.77 6.43
CA ASP A 134 18.64 7.44 5.03
C ASP A 134 19.53 6.19 4.88
N PRO A 135 18.98 5.05 4.42
CA PRO A 135 19.77 3.83 4.22
C PRO A 135 20.66 3.88 2.96
N LYS A 136 20.45 4.87 2.06
CA LYS A 136 21.23 4.97 0.82
C LYS A 136 22.69 5.25 1.12
N GLY A 137 23.58 4.46 0.52
CA GLY A 137 25.03 4.63 0.67
C GLY A 137 25.58 4.19 2.03
N LYS A 138 24.75 3.61 2.92
CA LYS A 138 25.19 3.02 4.18
C LYS A 138 25.67 1.58 3.99
N SER A 139 26.67 1.19 4.77
CA SER A 139 27.11 -0.20 4.82
C SER A 139 26.07 -1.10 5.51
N ASP A 140 26.14 -2.41 5.28
CA ASP A 140 25.29 -3.37 6.01
C ASP A 140 25.51 -3.30 7.52
N GLY A 141 26.74 -3.03 7.95
CA GLY A 141 27.08 -2.84 9.36
C GLY A 141 26.41 -1.60 9.96
N GLU A 142 26.39 -0.48 9.26
CA GLU A 142 25.72 0.74 9.69
C GLU A 142 24.19 0.54 9.78
N ILE A 143 23.61 -0.08 8.75
CA ILE A 143 22.16 -0.39 8.73
C ILE A 143 21.78 -1.35 9.86
N MET A 144 22.61 -2.36 10.13
CA MET A 144 22.38 -3.28 11.24
C MET A 144 22.41 -2.54 12.58
N ARG A 145 23.42 -1.71 12.85
CA ARG A 145 23.52 -0.93 14.09
C ARG A 145 22.34 0.01 14.26
N PHE A 146 21.93 0.70 13.18
CA PHE A 146 20.73 1.53 13.21
C PHE A 146 19.48 0.71 13.54
N CYS A 147 19.23 -0.40 12.83
CA CYS A 147 18.07 -1.26 13.06
C CYS A 147 18.01 -1.81 14.48
N GLN A 148 19.15 -2.20 15.05
CA GLN A 148 19.25 -2.68 16.42
C GLN A 148 18.92 -1.58 17.43
N SER A 149 19.46 -0.37 17.25
CA SER A 149 19.16 0.76 18.12
C SER A 149 17.69 1.17 18.01
N PHE A 150 17.15 1.25 16.80
CA PHE A 150 15.74 1.54 16.55
C PHE A 150 14.82 0.54 17.24
N MET A 151 15.12 -0.77 17.12
CA MET A 151 14.31 -1.83 17.73
C MET A 151 14.45 -1.85 19.24
N THR A 152 15.57 -1.43 19.80
CA THR A 152 15.74 -1.36 21.26
C THR A 152 14.70 -0.47 21.93
N GLU A 153 14.32 0.63 21.28
CA GLU A 153 13.22 1.47 21.76
C GLU A 153 11.85 0.93 21.34
N LEU A 154 11.70 0.55 20.07
CA LEU A 154 10.42 0.10 19.54
C LEU A 154 9.90 -1.19 20.20
N ALA A 155 10.79 -2.11 20.60
CA ALA A 155 10.42 -3.39 21.23
C ALA A 155 9.58 -3.24 22.50
N LYS A 156 9.63 -2.08 23.15
CA LYS A 156 8.82 -1.79 24.35
C LYS A 156 7.32 -1.64 24.06
N HIS A 157 6.96 -1.40 22.78
CA HIS A 157 5.64 -0.97 22.35
C HIS A 157 4.96 -1.91 21.36
N ILE A 158 5.66 -2.95 20.89
CA ILE A 158 5.18 -3.87 19.86
C ILE A 158 5.15 -5.32 20.36
N GLY A 159 4.42 -6.15 19.65
CA GLY A 159 4.30 -7.58 19.94
C GLY A 159 3.31 -8.24 18.99
N ALA A 160 3.30 -9.57 18.94
CA ALA A 160 2.47 -10.35 18.01
C ALA A 160 0.97 -10.03 18.12
N ASP A 161 0.49 -9.74 19.34
CA ASP A 161 -0.92 -9.49 19.64
C ASP A 161 -1.22 -7.99 19.92
N THR A 162 -0.22 -7.13 19.84
CA THR A 162 -0.36 -5.70 20.13
C THR A 162 -0.15 -4.84 18.88
N ASP A 163 1.03 -4.98 18.26
CA ASP A 163 1.45 -4.15 17.13
C ASP A 163 2.49 -4.91 16.31
N VAL A 164 2.21 -5.14 15.04
CA VAL A 164 3.04 -5.93 14.13
C VAL A 164 3.54 -5.09 12.97
N PRO A 165 4.72 -4.47 13.07
CA PRO A 165 5.32 -3.73 11.98
C PRO A 165 5.70 -4.61 10.79
N ALA A 166 5.90 -3.96 9.62
CA ALA A 166 6.32 -4.59 8.38
C ALA A 166 7.34 -3.71 7.63
N GLY A 167 7.76 -4.15 6.45
CA GLY A 167 8.56 -3.32 5.55
C GLY A 167 7.76 -2.23 4.84
N ASP A 168 8.45 -1.19 4.45
CA ASP A 168 8.00 -0.08 3.59
C ASP A 168 9.24 0.51 2.89
N ILE A 169 9.19 1.73 2.36
CA ILE A 169 10.35 2.40 1.73
C ILE A 169 11.57 2.35 2.66
N GLY A 170 12.69 1.86 2.13
CA GLY A 170 13.95 1.73 2.88
C GLY A 170 14.01 0.56 3.87
N VAL A 171 12.97 -0.28 3.94
CA VAL A 171 12.91 -1.46 4.82
C VAL A 171 12.50 -2.68 4.01
N GLY A 172 13.46 -3.52 3.72
CA GLY A 172 13.27 -4.83 3.08
C GLY A 172 13.53 -5.99 4.04
N GLY A 173 13.70 -7.18 3.49
CA GLY A 173 13.95 -8.40 4.27
C GLY A 173 15.23 -8.34 5.14
N ARG A 174 16.27 -7.61 4.69
CA ARG A 174 17.51 -7.38 5.45
C ARG A 174 17.21 -6.60 6.74
N GLU A 175 16.56 -5.46 6.65
CA GLU A 175 16.22 -4.61 7.78
C GLU A 175 15.26 -5.32 8.74
N ILE A 176 14.25 -6.00 8.20
CA ILE A 176 13.32 -6.84 8.99
C ILE A 176 14.10 -7.93 9.75
N GLY A 177 15.07 -8.55 9.10
CA GLY A 177 15.93 -9.55 9.74
C GLY A 177 16.72 -9.00 10.92
N TYR A 178 17.38 -7.85 10.75
CA TYR A 178 18.13 -7.18 11.82
C TYR A 178 17.22 -6.77 12.98
N MET A 179 16.04 -6.21 12.67
CA MET A 179 15.06 -5.81 13.68
C MET A 179 14.49 -7.03 14.44
N PHE A 180 14.16 -8.11 13.73
CA PHE A 180 13.64 -9.33 14.35
C PHE A 180 14.68 -10.00 15.27
N GLY A 181 15.92 -10.07 14.83
CA GLY A 181 17.02 -10.59 15.66
C GLY A 181 17.21 -9.82 16.95
N GLN A 182 17.12 -8.48 16.90
CA GLN A 182 17.21 -7.63 18.08
C GLN A 182 15.99 -7.77 18.99
N TYR A 183 14.77 -7.78 18.44
CA TYR A 183 13.54 -8.00 19.21
C TYR A 183 13.59 -9.32 19.98
N LYS A 184 13.91 -10.42 19.28
CA LYS A 184 14.03 -11.74 19.89
C LYS A 184 15.03 -11.77 21.04
N ARG A 185 16.15 -11.07 20.91
CA ARG A 185 17.17 -10.96 21.96
C ARG A 185 16.68 -10.17 23.17
N LEU A 186 15.98 -9.04 22.94
CA LEU A 186 15.50 -8.16 24.02
C LEU A 186 14.34 -8.78 24.80
N ARG A 187 13.41 -9.42 24.09
CA ARG A 187 12.19 -9.97 24.68
C ARG A 187 12.34 -11.41 25.15
N ASN A 188 13.39 -12.10 24.70
CA ASN A 188 13.57 -13.55 24.90
C ASN A 188 12.35 -14.36 24.41
N GLU A 189 11.76 -13.95 23.30
CA GLU A 189 10.55 -14.52 22.71
C GLU A 189 10.78 -14.79 21.22
N TYR A 190 10.19 -15.88 20.72
CA TYR A 190 10.09 -16.15 19.28
C TYR A 190 8.62 -16.11 18.88
N THR A 191 8.17 -14.94 18.44
CA THR A 191 6.76 -14.65 18.13
C THR A 191 6.60 -14.12 16.70
N GLY A 192 5.35 -13.95 16.27
CA GLY A 192 4.99 -13.34 14.99
C GLY A 192 5.02 -11.81 14.97
N VAL A 193 5.95 -11.15 15.67
CA VAL A 193 6.00 -9.69 15.83
C VAL A 193 6.43 -9.05 14.54
N LEU A 194 6.93 -9.22 13.63
CA LEU A 194 7.25 -8.54 12.36
C LEU A 194 6.74 -9.37 11.17
N THR A 195 6.38 -8.72 10.10
CA THR A 195 6.09 -9.41 8.83
C THR A 195 7.04 -8.98 7.72
N GLY A 196 7.17 -9.82 6.69
CA GLY A 196 8.22 -9.70 5.68
C GLY A 196 9.52 -10.36 6.11
N LYS A 197 9.42 -11.31 7.05
CA LYS A 197 10.55 -12.11 7.50
C LYS A 197 11.04 -13.07 6.40
N GLY A 198 12.27 -13.50 6.50
CA GLY A 198 12.80 -14.57 5.65
C GLY A 198 12.08 -15.92 5.92
N LEU A 199 12.03 -16.77 4.89
CA LEU A 199 11.35 -18.07 4.98
C LEU A 199 11.91 -18.99 6.07
N THR A 200 13.20 -18.84 6.41
CA THR A 200 13.86 -19.64 7.44
C THR A 200 13.49 -19.26 8.87
N TYR A 201 12.80 -18.14 9.07
CA TYR A 201 12.42 -17.65 10.40
C TYR A 201 11.01 -17.04 10.46
N GLY A 202 10.06 -17.67 9.77
CA GLY A 202 8.64 -17.37 9.90
C GLY A 202 8.04 -16.50 8.83
N GLY A 203 8.75 -16.27 7.71
CA GLY A 203 8.20 -15.60 6.53
C GLY A 203 7.18 -16.44 5.79
N SER A 204 6.34 -15.81 4.99
CA SER A 204 5.34 -16.46 4.14
C SER A 204 5.80 -16.54 2.69
N LEU A 205 5.51 -17.66 2.05
CA LEU A 205 5.53 -17.77 0.58
C LEU A 205 4.53 -16.77 -0.04
N ALA A 206 4.69 -16.50 -1.31
CA ALA A 206 3.90 -15.53 -2.10
C ALA A 206 3.92 -14.08 -1.57
N ARG A 207 4.76 -13.73 -0.57
CA ARG A 207 4.81 -12.37 -0.02
C ARG A 207 5.41 -11.36 -1.00
N THR A 208 6.41 -11.77 -1.75
CA THR A 208 7.09 -10.93 -2.76
C THR A 208 6.15 -10.61 -3.92
N GLU A 209 5.37 -11.59 -4.33
CA GLU A 209 4.41 -11.54 -5.43
C GLU A 209 3.13 -10.80 -5.07
N ALA A 210 2.78 -10.79 -3.80
CA ALA A 210 1.45 -10.49 -3.28
C ALA A 210 0.84 -9.18 -3.76
N THR A 211 1.61 -8.10 -3.86
CA THR A 211 1.06 -6.80 -4.28
C THR A 211 0.72 -6.82 -5.77
N GLY A 212 1.61 -7.33 -6.62
CA GLY A 212 1.38 -7.46 -8.06
C GLY A 212 0.27 -8.46 -8.39
N TYR A 213 0.27 -9.62 -7.75
CA TYR A 213 -0.77 -10.63 -7.92
C TYR A 213 -2.13 -10.12 -7.45
N GLY A 214 -2.16 -9.51 -6.26
CA GLY A 214 -3.38 -8.93 -5.70
C GLY A 214 -3.97 -7.83 -6.58
N LEU A 215 -3.13 -6.97 -7.14
CA LEU A 215 -3.53 -5.95 -8.11
C LEU A 215 -4.27 -6.59 -9.32
N CYS A 216 -3.71 -7.66 -9.87
CA CYS A 216 -4.34 -8.35 -11.00
C CYS A 216 -5.65 -9.05 -10.59
N TYR A 217 -5.73 -9.68 -9.43
CA TYR A 217 -6.98 -10.29 -8.95
C TYR A 217 -8.09 -9.27 -8.74
N TYR A 218 -7.76 -8.12 -8.13
CA TYR A 218 -8.69 -7.02 -7.97
C TYR A 218 -9.18 -6.48 -9.33
N THR A 219 -8.25 -6.25 -10.26
CA THR A 219 -8.55 -5.73 -11.60
C THR A 219 -9.39 -6.71 -12.42
N GLU A 220 -9.09 -8.01 -12.36
CA GLU A 220 -9.87 -9.06 -13.02
C GLU A 220 -11.33 -9.06 -12.53
N GLU A 221 -11.53 -9.00 -11.21
CA GLU A 221 -12.89 -8.96 -10.65
C GLU A 221 -13.62 -7.65 -10.99
N MET A 222 -12.91 -6.53 -11.03
CA MET A 222 -13.44 -5.24 -11.49
C MET A 222 -13.90 -5.30 -12.95
N LEU A 223 -13.08 -5.85 -13.84
CA LEU A 223 -13.43 -6.03 -15.26
C LEU A 223 -14.65 -6.94 -15.42
N LYS A 224 -14.65 -8.08 -14.73
CA LYS A 224 -15.73 -9.06 -14.79
C LYS A 224 -17.06 -8.48 -14.34
N CYS A 225 -17.10 -7.83 -13.18
CA CYS A 225 -18.35 -7.33 -12.61
C CYS A 225 -18.88 -6.07 -13.31
N MET A 226 -18.00 -5.18 -13.74
CA MET A 226 -18.42 -3.86 -14.24
C MET A 226 -18.46 -3.78 -15.76
N LYS A 227 -17.76 -4.66 -16.48
CA LYS A 227 -17.71 -4.66 -17.97
C LYS A 227 -18.04 -6.02 -18.59
N ASN A 228 -18.24 -7.08 -17.80
CA ASN A 228 -18.34 -8.47 -18.29
C ASN A 228 -17.13 -8.85 -19.16
N ASP A 229 -15.94 -8.49 -18.71
CA ASP A 229 -14.67 -8.60 -19.43
C ASP A 229 -13.59 -9.23 -18.52
N SER A 230 -12.37 -9.40 -19.02
CA SER A 230 -11.27 -10.02 -18.29
C SER A 230 -9.91 -9.54 -18.82
N PHE A 231 -8.80 -9.99 -18.23
CA PHE A 231 -7.45 -9.76 -18.78
C PHE A 231 -7.22 -10.49 -20.12
N LYS A 232 -7.98 -11.52 -20.43
CA LYS A 232 -7.78 -12.33 -21.62
C LYS A 232 -7.81 -11.45 -22.88
N ASP A 233 -6.78 -11.60 -23.72
CA ASP A 233 -6.58 -10.90 -24.98
C ASP A 233 -6.44 -9.36 -24.85
N LYS A 234 -6.21 -8.82 -23.66
CA LYS A 234 -6.00 -7.40 -23.41
C LYS A 234 -4.53 -7.00 -23.54
N THR A 235 -4.31 -5.80 -24.05
CA THR A 235 -3.00 -5.14 -24.06
C THR A 235 -2.84 -4.36 -22.76
N VAL A 236 -1.75 -4.61 -22.03
CA VAL A 236 -1.48 -4.03 -20.70
C VAL A 236 -0.18 -3.22 -20.73
N VAL A 237 -0.21 -2.08 -20.06
CA VAL A 237 0.96 -1.22 -19.79
C VAL A 237 1.17 -1.13 -18.29
N ILE A 238 2.40 -1.34 -17.83
CA ILE A 238 2.76 -1.34 -16.41
C ILE A 238 3.93 -0.38 -16.18
N SER A 239 3.75 0.65 -15.37
CA SER A 239 4.88 1.48 -14.97
C SER A 239 5.72 0.82 -13.88
N GLY A 240 7.01 1.13 -13.87
CA GLY A 240 7.96 0.53 -12.94
C GLY A 240 8.57 -0.77 -13.44
N SER A 241 9.57 -1.23 -12.69
CA SER A 241 10.30 -2.49 -12.90
C SER A 241 10.79 -3.09 -11.58
N GLY A 242 10.17 -2.71 -10.48
CA GLY A 242 10.34 -3.31 -9.15
C GLY A 242 9.37 -4.46 -8.92
N ASN A 243 9.34 -5.00 -7.69
CA ASN A 243 8.52 -6.17 -7.34
C ASN A 243 7.07 -6.05 -7.79
N VAL A 244 6.40 -4.93 -7.51
CA VAL A 244 4.97 -4.77 -7.87
C VAL A 244 4.78 -4.91 -9.38
N ALA A 245 5.59 -4.22 -10.17
CA ALA A 245 5.48 -4.24 -11.63
C ALA A 245 5.84 -5.61 -12.23
N ILE A 246 6.91 -6.25 -11.74
CA ILE A 246 7.35 -7.59 -12.20
C ILE A 246 6.25 -8.62 -11.97
N TYR A 247 5.70 -8.67 -10.76
CA TYR A 247 4.69 -9.67 -10.43
C TYR A 247 3.27 -9.32 -10.93
N ALA A 248 2.99 -8.03 -11.18
CA ALA A 248 1.81 -7.63 -11.94
C ALA A 248 1.89 -8.13 -13.40
N ASN A 249 3.07 -7.99 -14.04
CA ASN A 249 3.30 -8.55 -15.37
C ASN A 249 3.10 -10.07 -15.39
N GLU A 250 3.75 -10.78 -14.45
CA GLU A 250 3.65 -12.24 -14.35
C GLU A 250 2.19 -12.72 -14.26
N LYS A 251 1.43 -12.11 -13.34
CA LYS A 251 0.04 -12.51 -13.13
C LYS A 251 -0.88 -12.07 -14.26
N ALA A 252 -0.74 -10.85 -14.81
CA ALA A 252 -1.51 -10.38 -15.96
C ALA A 252 -1.30 -11.28 -17.19
N THR A 253 -0.05 -11.67 -17.45
CA THR A 253 0.29 -12.62 -18.51
C THR A 253 -0.33 -14.00 -18.25
N ALA A 254 -0.29 -14.52 -17.04
CA ALA A 254 -0.92 -15.77 -16.66
C ALA A 254 -2.45 -15.74 -16.81
N LEU A 255 -3.08 -14.56 -16.65
CA LEU A 255 -4.51 -14.35 -16.90
C LEU A 255 -4.85 -14.12 -18.37
N GLY A 256 -3.88 -14.22 -19.28
CA GLY A 256 -4.07 -14.17 -20.73
C GLY A 256 -3.90 -12.79 -21.36
N ALA A 257 -3.37 -11.81 -20.64
CA ALA A 257 -3.05 -10.50 -21.20
C ALA A 257 -1.67 -10.49 -21.88
N LYS A 258 -1.45 -9.47 -22.70
CA LYS A 258 -0.16 -9.15 -23.30
C LYS A 258 0.36 -7.83 -22.72
N VAL A 259 1.39 -7.93 -21.87
CA VAL A 259 2.08 -6.75 -21.32
C VAL A 259 3.09 -6.25 -22.34
N VAL A 260 2.87 -5.04 -22.87
CA VAL A 260 3.69 -4.49 -23.98
C VAL A 260 4.69 -3.43 -23.57
N ALA A 261 4.57 -2.87 -22.36
CA ALA A 261 5.50 -1.86 -21.88
C ALA A 261 5.72 -1.94 -20.37
N MET A 262 6.96 -1.67 -19.95
CA MET A 262 7.38 -1.47 -18.56
C MET A 262 8.34 -0.28 -18.49
N SER A 263 8.47 0.37 -17.33
CA SER A 263 9.36 1.54 -17.16
C SER A 263 10.29 1.44 -15.95
N ASP A 264 11.29 2.28 -15.94
CA ASP A 264 12.02 2.69 -14.72
C ASP A 264 12.11 4.22 -14.65
N SER A 265 12.86 4.79 -13.71
CA SER A 265 12.94 6.24 -13.54
C SER A 265 13.53 7.01 -14.75
N ASN A 266 14.21 6.35 -15.67
CA ASN A 266 14.87 6.97 -16.80
C ASN A 266 14.04 6.90 -18.10
N GLY A 267 13.29 5.82 -18.29
CA GLY A 267 12.52 5.62 -19.51
C GLY A 267 11.66 4.37 -19.45
N TYR A 268 11.18 3.94 -20.61
CA TYR A 268 10.37 2.74 -20.74
C TYR A 268 10.78 1.86 -21.91
N ILE A 269 10.51 0.58 -21.80
CA ILE A 269 10.63 -0.40 -22.86
C ILE A 269 9.27 -0.68 -23.46
N TYR A 270 9.27 -0.90 -24.78
CA TYR A 270 8.09 -1.30 -25.54
C TYR A 270 8.42 -2.49 -26.42
N ASP A 271 7.58 -3.53 -26.35
CA ASP A 271 7.64 -4.70 -27.21
C ASP A 271 6.21 -5.09 -27.62
N GLU A 272 5.89 -4.97 -28.91
CA GLU A 272 4.56 -5.30 -29.45
C GLU A 272 4.20 -6.78 -29.31
N ASN A 273 5.21 -7.66 -29.21
CA ASN A 273 5.03 -9.08 -29.05
C ASN A 273 4.77 -9.49 -27.59
N GLY A 274 4.95 -8.55 -26.67
CA GLY A 274 4.87 -8.76 -25.22
C GLY A 274 6.25 -8.81 -24.57
N ILE A 275 6.35 -8.23 -23.39
CA ILE A 275 7.60 -8.17 -22.61
C ILE A 275 8.02 -9.57 -22.17
N ASP A 276 9.23 -9.98 -22.52
CA ASP A 276 9.89 -11.16 -21.96
C ASP A 276 10.28 -10.91 -20.51
N LEU A 277 9.44 -11.40 -19.60
CA LEU A 277 9.62 -11.19 -18.18
C LEU A 277 10.90 -11.84 -17.62
N ALA A 278 11.37 -12.94 -18.20
CA ALA A 278 12.61 -13.58 -17.76
C ALA A 278 13.82 -12.68 -17.97
N VAL A 279 13.87 -11.96 -19.09
CA VAL A 279 14.91 -10.96 -19.35
C VAL A 279 14.82 -9.79 -18.38
N VAL A 280 13.61 -9.30 -18.08
CA VAL A 280 13.40 -8.23 -17.08
C VAL A 280 13.86 -8.67 -15.68
N LYS A 281 13.48 -9.87 -15.24
CA LYS A 281 13.94 -10.44 -13.96
C LYS A 281 15.46 -10.57 -13.90
N GLN A 282 16.08 -11.07 -14.95
CA GLN A 282 17.55 -11.18 -15.02
C GLN A 282 18.23 -9.81 -14.82
N ILE A 283 17.74 -8.78 -15.53
CA ILE A 283 18.30 -7.42 -15.45
C ILE A 283 18.05 -6.81 -14.05
N LYS A 284 16.82 -6.94 -13.51
CA LYS A 284 16.42 -6.21 -12.30
C LYS A 284 16.77 -6.91 -11.00
N GLU A 285 16.56 -8.21 -10.93
CA GLU A 285 16.70 -8.97 -9.69
C GLU A 285 18.11 -9.56 -9.53
N VAL A 286 18.73 -10.00 -10.64
CA VAL A 286 20.06 -10.63 -10.60
C VAL A 286 21.16 -9.60 -10.80
N GLU A 287 21.11 -8.84 -11.90
CA GLU A 287 22.19 -7.91 -12.29
C GLU A 287 22.04 -6.52 -11.66
N ARG A 288 20.85 -6.20 -11.13
CA ARG A 288 20.49 -4.88 -10.59
C ARG A 288 20.71 -3.73 -11.57
N GLY A 289 20.55 -4.04 -12.88
CA GLY A 289 20.72 -3.14 -14.01
C GLY A 289 19.51 -2.22 -14.25
N ARG A 290 19.60 -1.44 -15.32
CA ARG A 290 18.54 -0.54 -15.78
C ARG A 290 17.71 -1.21 -16.87
N ILE A 291 16.41 -0.86 -16.94
CA ILE A 291 15.48 -1.51 -17.88
C ILE A 291 15.85 -1.27 -19.35
N LYS A 292 16.62 -0.20 -19.64
CA LYS A 292 17.15 0.09 -21.00
C LYS A 292 17.91 -1.06 -21.62
N GLU A 293 18.54 -1.92 -20.80
CA GLU A 293 19.33 -3.06 -21.26
C GLU A 293 18.46 -4.13 -21.95
N TYR A 294 17.14 -4.13 -21.68
CA TYR A 294 16.18 -5.02 -22.32
C TYR A 294 16.20 -4.90 -23.85
N ALA A 295 16.18 -3.66 -24.38
CA ALA A 295 16.15 -3.42 -25.82
C ALA A 295 17.45 -3.86 -26.53
N ALA A 296 18.56 -3.98 -25.80
CA ALA A 296 19.80 -4.54 -26.33
C ALA A 296 19.79 -6.08 -26.39
N ARG A 297 18.94 -6.74 -25.60
CA ARG A 297 18.87 -8.20 -25.45
C ARG A 297 17.73 -8.83 -26.23
N VAL A 298 16.63 -8.11 -26.46
CA VAL A 298 15.42 -8.60 -27.14
C VAL A 298 15.27 -7.92 -28.49
N LYS A 299 15.35 -8.71 -29.55
CA LYS A 299 15.23 -8.21 -30.93
C LYS A 299 13.81 -7.66 -31.20
N GLY A 300 13.76 -6.42 -31.67
CA GLY A 300 12.49 -5.75 -32.01
C GLY A 300 11.94 -4.87 -30.86
N ALA A 301 12.43 -5.07 -29.64
CA ALA A 301 12.09 -4.20 -28.53
C ALA A 301 12.68 -2.80 -28.69
N LYS A 302 12.01 -1.80 -28.15
CA LYS A 302 12.43 -0.39 -28.17
C LYS A 302 12.63 0.11 -26.72
N TYR A 303 13.58 1.00 -26.55
CA TYR A 303 13.73 1.81 -25.36
C TYR A 303 13.47 3.28 -25.71
N VAL A 304 12.73 3.96 -24.87
CA VAL A 304 12.42 5.40 -25.02
C VAL A 304 12.78 6.11 -23.72
N GLU A 305 13.56 7.19 -23.84
CA GLU A 305 13.88 8.08 -22.70
C GLU A 305 12.62 8.79 -22.20
N GLY A 306 12.55 9.03 -20.89
CA GLY A 306 11.42 9.67 -20.23
C GLY A 306 10.34 8.69 -19.81
N CYS A 307 10.33 8.34 -18.51
CA CYS A 307 9.44 7.30 -17.98
C CYS A 307 7.94 7.60 -18.16
N ARG A 308 7.53 8.87 -18.13
CA ARG A 308 6.13 9.28 -18.28
C ARG A 308 5.58 9.03 -19.70
N GLY A 309 6.46 8.94 -20.70
CA GLY A 309 6.07 8.59 -22.07
C GLY A 309 5.36 7.25 -22.21
N ILE A 310 5.49 6.37 -21.22
CA ILE A 310 4.82 5.06 -21.19
C ILE A 310 3.29 5.19 -21.30
N TRP A 311 2.70 6.27 -20.77
CA TRP A 311 1.25 6.50 -20.81
C TRP A 311 0.72 6.89 -22.18
N SER A 312 1.60 7.17 -23.16
CA SER A 312 1.23 7.35 -24.55
C SER A 312 1.05 6.05 -25.32
N VAL A 313 1.53 4.92 -24.76
CA VAL A 313 1.40 3.60 -25.38
C VAL A 313 -0.06 3.16 -25.34
N LYS A 314 -0.60 2.77 -26.50
CA LYS A 314 -1.98 2.27 -26.59
C LYS A 314 -2.14 0.99 -25.78
N CYS A 315 -3.12 0.96 -24.90
CA CYS A 315 -3.44 -0.21 -24.08
C CYS A 315 -4.92 -0.26 -23.70
N ASP A 316 -5.38 -1.43 -23.32
CA ASP A 316 -6.71 -1.64 -22.74
C ASP A 316 -6.67 -1.40 -21.22
N ILE A 317 -5.59 -1.82 -20.57
CA ILE A 317 -5.44 -1.74 -19.11
C ILE A 317 -4.11 -1.06 -18.79
N ALA A 318 -4.14 -0.08 -17.87
CA ALA A 318 -2.96 0.59 -17.35
C ALA A 318 -2.80 0.30 -15.85
N LEU A 319 -1.61 -0.18 -15.46
CA LEU A 319 -1.27 -0.51 -14.07
C LEU A 319 -0.10 0.36 -13.60
N PRO A 320 -0.37 1.51 -12.96
CA PRO A 320 0.69 2.34 -12.39
C PRO A 320 1.28 1.68 -11.13
N CYS A 321 2.53 1.20 -11.27
CA CYS A 321 3.22 0.38 -10.26
C CYS A 321 4.58 0.96 -9.83
N ALA A 322 4.90 2.21 -10.20
CA ALA A 322 6.21 2.81 -9.92
C ALA A 322 6.19 3.71 -8.68
N THR A 323 5.72 4.94 -8.82
CA THR A 323 5.87 5.96 -7.78
C THR A 323 4.63 6.83 -7.62
N GLN A 324 4.60 7.57 -6.49
CA GLN A 324 3.57 8.56 -6.23
C GLN A 324 3.57 9.66 -7.32
N ASN A 325 2.36 10.12 -7.71
CA ASN A 325 2.12 11.20 -8.66
C ASN A 325 2.79 11.00 -10.04
N GLU A 326 2.94 9.76 -10.46
CA GLU A 326 3.51 9.42 -11.77
C GLU A 326 2.53 9.60 -12.95
N LEU A 327 1.23 9.70 -12.66
CA LEU A 327 0.16 9.82 -13.66
C LEU A 327 -0.73 11.03 -13.30
N ASN A 328 -0.61 12.10 -14.08
CA ASN A 328 -1.37 13.34 -13.90
C ASN A 328 -2.53 13.45 -14.90
N GLY A 329 -3.22 14.61 -14.92
CA GLY A 329 -4.36 14.85 -15.82
C GLY A 329 -4.03 14.78 -17.32
N GLU A 330 -2.82 15.16 -17.72
CA GLU A 330 -2.38 15.10 -19.13
C GLU A 330 -2.18 13.65 -19.58
N GLU A 331 -1.51 12.84 -18.76
CA GLU A 331 -1.31 11.43 -19.04
C GLU A 331 -2.64 10.65 -19.00
N ALA A 332 -3.54 11.02 -18.07
CA ALA A 332 -4.88 10.45 -18.04
C ALA A 332 -5.66 10.74 -19.34
N ALA A 333 -5.59 11.97 -19.84
CA ALA A 333 -6.21 12.34 -21.11
C ALA A 333 -5.64 11.55 -22.29
N MET A 334 -4.32 11.28 -22.30
CA MET A 334 -3.69 10.43 -23.33
C MET A 334 -4.20 8.99 -23.27
N LEU A 335 -4.26 8.39 -22.10
CA LEU A 335 -4.79 7.03 -21.89
C LEU A 335 -6.26 6.93 -22.34
N ILE A 336 -7.09 7.89 -21.96
CA ILE A 336 -8.51 7.96 -22.36
C ILE A 336 -8.64 8.06 -23.87
N LYS A 337 -7.87 8.96 -24.50
CA LYS A 337 -7.86 9.12 -25.97
C LYS A 337 -7.43 7.83 -26.68
N ASN A 338 -6.52 7.07 -26.10
CA ASN A 338 -6.03 5.79 -26.63
C ASN A 338 -6.97 4.62 -26.36
N GLY A 339 -8.09 4.83 -25.64
CA GLY A 339 -9.14 3.85 -25.43
C GLY A 339 -8.93 2.92 -24.23
N VAL A 340 -8.19 3.36 -23.21
CA VAL A 340 -8.04 2.58 -21.97
C VAL A 340 -9.40 2.29 -21.34
N ILE A 341 -9.65 1.06 -20.92
CA ILE A 341 -10.91 0.64 -20.30
C ILE A 341 -10.81 0.54 -18.79
N ALA A 342 -9.60 0.30 -18.26
CA ALA A 342 -9.36 0.17 -16.82
C ALA A 342 -7.99 0.70 -16.42
N VAL A 343 -7.93 1.37 -15.28
CA VAL A 343 -6.71 1.77 -14.57
C VAL A 343 -6.81 1.25 -13.14
N ALA A 344 -5.78 0.55 -12.65
CA ALA A 344 -5.74 0.07 -11.27
C ALA A 344 -4.36 0.31 -10.65
N GLU A 345 -4.34 0.89 -9.47
CA GLU A 345 -3.15 1.42 -8.84
C GLU A 345 -2.37 0.36 -8.04
N GLY A 346 -1.20 -0.01 -8.53
CA GLY A 346 -0.26 -0.90 -7.82
C GLY A 346 0.67 -0.15 -6.86
N ALA A 347 1.09 1.07 -7.22
CA ALA A 347 1.84 1.95 -6.33
C ALA A 347 0.93 2.65 -5.30
N ASN A 348 1.52 3.36 -4.34
CA ASN A 348 0.77 4.21 -3.42
C ASN A 348 0.57 5.59 -4.05
N MET A 349 -0.70 5.99 -4.23
CA MET A 349 -1.12 7.28 -4.80
C MET A 349 -0.39 7.65 -6.11
N PRO A 350 -0.36 6.77 -7.13
CA PRO A 350 0.35 7.07 -8.37
C PRO A 350 -0.39 8.09 -9.26
N SER A 351 -1.72 8.16 -9.14
CA SER A 351 -2.54 9.09 -9.91
C SER A 351 -2.85 10.35 -9.10
N THR A 352 -2.78 11.51 -9.75
CA THR A 352 -3.21 12.77 -9.13
C THR A 352 -4.75 12.86 -9.08
N PRO A 353 -5.33 13.71 -8.20
CA PRO A 353 -6.78 13.89 -8.13
C PRO A 353 -7.42 14.24 -9.47
N GLU A 354 -6.75 15.07 -10.27
CA GLU A 354 -7.22 15.45 -11.62
C GLU A 354 -7.27 14.25 -12.57
N ALA A 355 -6.30 13.35 -12.48
CA ALA A 355 -6.27 12.11 -13.26
C ALA A 355 -7.43 11.18 -12.87
N ILE A 356 -7.67 11.01 -11.57
CA ILE A 356 -8.76 10.18 -11.04
C ILE A 356 -10.11 10.73 -11.54
N GLU A 357 -10.32 12.04 -11.41
CA GLU A 357 -11.54 12.69 -11.88
C GLU A 357 -11.74 12.52 -13.40
N ALA A 358 -10.66 12.65 -14.18
CA ALA A 358 -10.72 12.45 -15.64
C ALA A 358 -11.14 11.03 -16.00
N PHE A 359 -10.58 9.99 -15.36
CA PHE A 359 -10.96 8.59 -15.56
C PHE A 359 -12.43 8.35 -15.22
N GLN A 360 -12.87 8.84 -14.06
CA GLN A 360 -14.26 8.68 -13.62
C GLN A 360 -15.26 9.34 -14.59
N LYS A 361 -14.98 10.58 -15.04
CA LYS A 361 -15.80 11.30 -16.03
C LYS A 361 -15.85 10.60 -17.38
N ALA A 362 -14.76 9.96 -17.79
CA ALA A 362 -14.70 9.23 -19.05
C ALA A 362 -15.31 7.81 -18.98
N GLY A 363 -15.76 7.35 -17.79
CA GLY A 363 -16.29 6.00 -17.60
C GLY A 363 -15.24 4.89 -17.69
N VAL A 364 -13.97 5.25 -17.48
CA VAL A 364 -12.86 4.29 -17.31
C VAL A 364 -12.96 3.68 -15.91
N LEU A 365 -12.85 2.36 -15.81
CA LEU A 365 -12.81 1.70 -14.51
C LEU A 365 -11.57 2.12 -13.73
N PHE A 366 -11.73 2.53 -12.49
CA PHE A 366 -10.62 3.00 -11.66
C PHE A 366 -10.55 2.24 -10.35
N GLY A 367 -9.46 1.48 -10.17
CA GLY A 367 -9.15 0.74 -8.94
C GLY A 367 -8.19 1.54 -8.06
N PRO A 368 -8.65 2.12 -6.92
CA PRO A 368 -7.82 2.96 -6.07
C PRO A 368 -6.76 2.17 -5.31
N ALA A 369 -5.61 2.78 -5.06
CA ALA A 369 -4.43 2.16 -4.43
C ALA A 369 -4.75 1.40 -3.15
N LYS A 370 -5.50 2.01 -2.21
CA LYS A 370 -5.79 1.39 -0.91
C LYS A 370 -6.58 0.06 -1.03
N ALA A 371 -7.31 -0.14 -2.11
CA ALA A 371 -8.00 -1.39 -2.42
C ALA A 371 -7.18 -2.29 -3.35
N ALA A 372 -6.74 -1.76 -4.49
CA ALA A 372 -6.09 -2.55 -5.53
C ALA A 372 -4.70 -3.09 -5.14
N ASN A 373 -3.92 -2.34 -4.35
CA ASN A 373 -2.59 -2.78 -3.89
C ASN A 373 -2.57 -3.43 -2.49
N ALA A 374 -3.73 -3.76 -1.92
CA ALA A 374 -3.84 -4.35 -0.59
C ALA A 374 -3.26 -5.77 -0.47
N GLY A 375 -2.87 -6.40 -1.58
CA GLY A 375 -2.31 -7.77 -1.58
C GLY A 375 -1.11 -7.93 -0.66
N GLY A 376 -0.23 -6.95 -0.60
CA GLY A 376 0.93 -6.98 0.28
C GLY A 376 0.58 -7.04 1.76
N VAL A 377 -0.36 -6.22 2.23
CA VAL A 377 -0.81 -6.25 3.63
C VAL A 377 -1.68 -7.46 3.92
N ALA A 378 -2.49 -7.92 2.96
CA ALA A 378 -3.26 -9.16 3.09
C ALA A 378 -2.34 -10.36 3.34
N THR A 379 -1.31 -10.54 2.53
CA THR A 379 -0.33 -11.63 2.73
C THR A 379 0.50 -11.44 4.00
N SER A 380 0.78 -10.19 4.41
CA SER A 380 1.39 -9.95 5.72
C SER A 380 0.50 -10.43 6.88
N ALA A 381 -0.82 -10.25 6.80
CA ALA A 381 -1.74 -10.78 7.80
C ALA A 381 -1.85 -12.32 7.73
N LEU A 382 -1.75 -12.90 6.55
CA LEU A 382 -1.63 -14.35 6.39
C LEU A 382 -0.31 -14.90 7.00
N GLU A 383 0.80 -14.15 6.90
CA GLU A 383 2.05 -14.47 7.62
C GLU A 383 1.84 -14.47 9.14
N MET A 384 1.11 -13.49 9.68
CA MET A 384 0.74 -13.46 11.11
C MET A 384 -0.06 -14.71 11.50
N SER A 385 -1.04 -15.12 10.70
CA SER A 385 -1.82 -16.33 10.94
C SER A 385 -0.94 -17.58 10.96
N GLN A 386 -0.05 -17.74 10.00
CA GLN A 386 0.91 -18.85 9.94
C GLN A 386 1.84 -18.84 11.16
N ASN A 387 2.30 -17.67 11.59
CA ASN A 387 3.14 -17.53 12.78
C ASN A 387 2.39 -17.94 14.06
N SER A 388 1.13 -17.54 14.22
CA SER A 388 0.30 -17.93 15.37
C SER A 388 0.06 -19.44 15.44
N MET A 389 -0.13 -20.08 14.28
CA MET A 389 -0.30 -21.52 14.19
C MET A 389 1.02 -22.30 14.31
N ARG A 390 2.17 -21.64 14.14
CA ARG A 390 3.50 -22.26 13.99
C ARG A 390 3.54 -23.26 12.83
N TYR A 391 2.85 -22.95 11.75
CA TYR A 391 2.73 -23.79 10.57
C TYR A 391 2.78 -22.93 9.29
N SER A 392 3.49 -23.40 8.27
CA SER A 392 3.62 -22.70 6.99
C SER A 392 2.69 -23.29 5.94
N TRP A 393 1.99 -22.43 5.21
CA TRP A 393 1.19 -22.83 4.05
C TRP A 393 2.06 -22.90 2.79
N THR A 394 1.60 -23.68 1.82
CA THR A 394 2.21 -23.73 0.48
C THR A 394 1.98 -22.41 -0.27
N PHE A 395 2.70 -22.24 -1.37
CA PHE A 395 2.50 -21.08 -2.23
C PHE A 395 1.07 -20.99 -2.74
N GLU A 396 0.52 -22.11 -3.18
CA GLU A 396 -0.84 -22.24 -3.73
C GLU A 396 -1.90 -21.90 -2.67
N GLU A 397 -1.74 -22.37 -1.45
CA GLU A 397 -2.65 -22.05 -0.34
C GLU A 397 -2.66 -20.54 -0.02
N VAL A 398 -1.49 -19.90 -0.03
CA VAL A 398 -1.39 -18.45 0.19
C VAL A 398 -1.97 -17.68 -0.99
N ASP A 399 -1.66 -18.07 -2.23
CA ASP A 399 -2.16 -17.40 -3.44
C ASP A 399 -3.70 -17.51 -3.58
N GLU A 400 -4.28 -18.67 -3.26
CA GLU A 400 -5.74 -18.84 -3.23
C GLU A 400 -6.41 -17.93 -2.20
N LYS A 401 -5.85 -17.87 -0.98
CA LYS A 401 -6.34 -16.96 0.07
C LYS A 401 -6.20 -15.49 -0.35
N LEU A 402 -5.09 -15.13 -0.95
CA LEU A 402 -4.86 -13.79 -1.49
C LEU A 402 -5.91 -13.44 -2.55
N LYS A 403 -6.17 -14.32 -3.51
CA LYS A 403 -7.19 -14.13 -4.53
C LYS A 403 -8.57 -13.89 -3.91
N ASN A 404 -8.97 -14.72 -2.95
CA ASN A 404 -10.25 -14.58 -2.27
C ASN A 404 -10.36 -13.25 -1.50
N ILE A 405 -9.30 -12.82 -0.83
CA ILE A 405 -9.25 -11.54 -0.13
C ILE A 405 -9.40 -10.36 -1.12
N MET A 406 -8.65 -10.37 -2.22
CA MET A 406 -8.68 -9.28 -3.21
C MET A 406 -10.03 -9.18 -3.92
N THR A 407 -10.65 -10.32 -4.24
CA THR A 407 -12.03 -10.39 -4.74
C THR A 407 -13.02 -9.80 -3.71
N GLY A 408 -12.87 -10.16 -2.45
CA GLY A 408 -13.68 -9.62 -1.35
C GLY A 408 -13.51 -8.10 -1.19
N ILE A 409 -12.29 -7.58 -1.31
CA ILE A 409 -12.02 -6.14 -1.26
C ILE A 409 -12.77 -5.40 -2.38
N PHE A 410 -12.75 -5.93 -3.60
CA PHE A 410 -13.49 -5.34 -4.71
C PHE A 410 -15.00 -5.30 -4.40
N HIS A 411 -15.60 -6.43 -4.04
CA HIS A 411 -17.05 -6.49 -3.77
C HIS A 411 -17.47 -5.61 -2.61
N ASN A 412 -16.70 -5.55 -1.51
CA ASN A 412 -16.99 -4.67 -0.38
C ASN A 412 -16.96 -3.19 -0.82
N SER A 413 -15.98 -2.79 -1.60
CA SER A 413 -15.88 -1.41 -2.13
C SER A 413 -17.01 -1.11 -3.11
N TYR A 414 -17.31 -2.01 -4.02
CA TYR A 414 -18.35 -1.86 -5.02
C TYR A 414 -19.75 -1.74 -4.36
N ASN A 415 -20.08 -2.67 -3.46
CA ASN A 415 -21.36 -2.68 -2.76
C ASN A 415 -21.55 -1.45 -1.87
N ALA A 416 -20.49 -0.98 -1.21
CA ALA A 416 -20.53 0.23 -0.41
C ALA A 416 -20.79 1.48 -1.29
N ALA A 417 -20.16 1.59 -2.43
CA ALA A 417 -20.42 2.66 -3.38
C ALA A 417 -21.89 2.63 -3.88
N GLU A 418 -22.43 1.47 -4.23
CA GLU A 418 -23.83 1.33 -4.65
C GLU A 418 -24.82 1.69 -3.53
N LYS A 419 -24.57 1.19 -2.32
CA LYS A 419 -25.42 1.44 -1.12
C LYS A 419 -25.63 2.94 -0.85
N TYR A 420 -24.60 3.75 -1.11
CA TYR A 420 -24.64 5.19 -0.85
C TYR A 420 -24.82 6.04 -2.13
N GLY A 421 -25.32 5.45 -3.22
CA GLY A 421 -25.70 6.16 -4.43
C GLY A 421 -24.51 6.63 -5.30
N MET A 422 -23.31 6.12 -5.03
CA MET A 422 -22.08 6.46 -5.77
C MET A 422 -21.64 5.31 -6.69
N LYS A 423 -22.58 4.74 -7.43
CA LYS A 423 -22.36 3.58 -8.31
C LYS A 423 -21.09 3.72 -9.16
N GLY A 424 -20.22 2.73 -9.05
CA GLY A 424 -18.96 2.67 -9.82
C GLY A 424 -17.82 3.51 -9.26
N ASN A 425 -18.03 4.34 -8.23
CA ASN A 425 -16.98 5.10 -7.56
C ASN A 425 -16.27 4.22 -6.49
N LEU A 426 -15.29 3.44 -6.94
CA LEU A 426 -14.55 2.54 -6.04
C LEU A 426 -13.64 3.29 -5.07
N VAL A 427 -13.28 4.55 -5.33
CA VAL A 427 -12.51 5.39 -4.39
C VAL A 427 -13.35 5.66 -3.13
N ALA A 428 -14.56 6.20 -3.32
CA ALA A 428 -15.48 6.42 -2.22
C ALA A 428 -15.90 5.10 -1.57
N GLY A 429 -16.20 4.08 -2.39
CA GLY A 429 -16.58 2.76 -1.89
C GLY A 429 -15.55 2.10 -0.99
N ALA A 430 -14.26 2.21 -1.32
CA ALA A 430 -13.18 1.69 -0.47
C ALA A 430 -13.08 2.43 0.87
N ASN A 431 -13.19 3.76 0.86
CA ASN A 431 -13.18 4.55 2.09
C ASN A 431 -14.37 4.20 2.98
N ILE A 432 -15.57 4.09 2.40
CA ILE A 432 -16.80 3.78 3.13
C ILE A 432 -16.78 2.36 3.70
N ALA A 433 -16.43 1.35 2.89
CA ALA A 433 -16.38 -0.04 3.35
C ALA A 433 -15.36 -0.21 4.50
N GLY A 434 -14.19 0.41 4.37
CA GLY A 434 -13.19 0.43 5.43
C GLY A 434 -13.70 1.11 6.70
N PHE A 435 -14.34 2.27 6.56
CA PHE A 435 -14.90 3.03 7.67
C PHE A 435 -16.02 2.26 8.41
N GLU A 436 -17.02 1.76 7.69
CA GLU A 436 -18.18 1.09 8.32
C GLU A 436 -17.75 -0.07 9.22
N LYS A 437 -16.77 -0.87 8.79
CA LYS A 437 -16.26 -1.99 9.60
C LYS A 437 -15.59 -1.51 10.88
N VAL A 438 -14.69 -0.52 10.79
CA VAL A 438 -13.98 0.02 11.95
C VAL A 438 -14.95 0.74 12.89
N ALA A 439 -15.83 1.60 12.36
CA ALA A 439 -16.83 2.33 13.12
C ALA A 439 -17.78 1.40 13.89
N THR A 440 -18.22 0.32 13.25
CA THR A 440 -19.07 -0.70 13.90
C THR A 440 -18.35 -1.34 15.09
N ALA A 441 -17.07 -1.70 14.92
CA ALA A 441 -16.27 -2.26 16.00
C ALA A 441 -16.04 -1.24 17.13
N MET A 442 -15.73 0.03 16.80
CA MET A 442 -15.54 1.10 17.78
C MET A 442 -16.81 1.36 18.60
N ILE A 443 -17.99 1.35 17.96
CA ILE A 443 -19.27 1.53 18.65
C ILE A 443 -19.57 0.33 19.56
N ALA A 444 -19.38 -0.90 19.06
CA ALA A 444 -19.64 -2.13 19.81
C ALA A 444 -18.74 -2.28 21.05
N GLN A 445 -17.50 -1.83 20.98
CA GLN A 445 -16.54 -1.86 22.09
C GLN A 445 -16.74 -0.73 23.10
N GLY A 446 -17.52 0.28 22.73
CA GLY A 446 -17.82 1.42 23.60
C GLY A 446 -16.63 2.37 23.76
N ILE A 447 -16.67 3.12 24.87
CA ILE A 447 -15.62 4.05 25.28
C ILE A 447 -15.01 3.52 26.57
N ALA A 448 -13.73 3.17 26.53
CA ALA A 448 -12.97 2.80 27.71
C ALA A 448 -12.53 4.05 28.48
N TYR A 449 -12.66 4.03 29.79
CA TYR A 449 -12.25 5.09 30.70
C TYR A 449 -11.00 4.69 31.46
#